data_5b45c97ead3a99ce52be52930dd6091d
#
_entry.id   5b45c97ead3a99ce52be52930dd6091d
#
_cell.length_a   1.000
_cell.length_b   1.000
_cell.length_c   1.000
_cell.angle_alpha   90.00
_cell.angle_beta   90.00
_cell.angle_gamma   90.00
#
_symmetry.space_group_name_H-M   'P 1'
#
loop_
_entity.id
_entity.type
_entity.pdbx_description
1 polymer ?
#
loop_
_entity_poly.entity_id
_entity_poly.type
_entity_poly.pdbx_seq_one_letter_code
_entity_poly.pdbx_strand_id
1 'polypeptide(L)'
;MKWALPLFFLYLIFYLFSCQTSEVKNSTSHSYSNNLLVTIGDRKITVNDFIKRCEYVPRPNYCKNNNYIHKKIALNSLIAEKLLALEFEKNNYNFTRAQKNLILGRKEQSMRQMMLKKNGFNKVKPDTNTIKVVSRQLQKTYDLAFLNVNEQHEKIITSSNYKSLREIKENIIDTLPIGSKKVTFDEDMPMQIKEILYFTQPQKNILYGPILLSKTNFMFFEINGWNTLVSVTDDQKRQSFNDAQEAYNELNALKIYERYILNLMRGKKIDFYPNVFQLFAGKLSKIYLIEKNKKESVMQNKMWDNELEELKEISSFDHLNDIQDQNLLSFDNKIFSVARVLKLIKTHPLVFRNRKVSQDSFGNELKYALADLFRDLEITKRAYKLNYDQYEDIISIENKWKDYISSEVVKSKLAKNHINNDVFKSICSTIDSLQQHYSSIIKIDTDKFEKIKLTSIDLNVIYTNQAYPQFEPSFPILTDDHLLDYGKKYNFN
;
A
#
# COMPACT_ATOMS: atom_id res chain seq x y z
N MET A 1 -45.41 -7.04 -54.35
CA MET A 1 -44.63 -7.98 -53.58
C MET A 1 -43.26 -7.35 -53.29
N LYS A 2 -43.18 -6.50 -52.31
CA LYS A 2 -41.92 -5.92 -51.73
C LYS A 2 -42.30 -5.36 -50.35
N TRP A 3 -41.40 -5.53 -49.38
CA TRP A 3 -41.47 -4.99 -47.99
C TRP A 3 -42.05 -5.94 -46.92
N ALA A 4 -41.25 -6.95 -46.56
CA ALA A 4 -41.46 -7.68 -45.29
C ALA A 4 -40.15 -8.23 -44.67
N LEU A 5 -38.97 -7.62 -44.90
CA LEU A 5 -37.70 -8.18 -44.40
C LEU A 5 -36.86 -7.31 -43.45
N PRO A 6 -37.20 -6.07 -43.08
CA PRO A 6 -36.35 -5.41 -42.06
C PRO A 6 -36.85 -5.48 -40.60
N LEU A 7 -38.10 -5.92 -40.35
CA LEU A 7 -38.66 -5.94 -38.98
C LEU A 7 -38.24 -7.17 -38.14
N PHE A 8 -37.85 -8.26 -38.83
CA PHE A 8 -37.43 -9.49 -38.12
C PHE A 8 -35.98 -9.41 -37.59
N PHE A 9 -35.15 -8.59 -38.23
CA PHE A 9 -33.73 -8.39 -37.74
C PHE A 9 -33.63 -7.45 -36.58
N LEU A 10 -34.57 -6.54 -36.35
CA LEU A 10 -34.59 -5.62 -35.21
C LEU A 10 -35.06 -6.32 -33.92
N TYR A 11 -35.87 -7.36 -34.02
CA TYR A 11 -36.33 -8.14 -32.86
C TYR A 11 -35.27 -9.12 -32.33
N LEU A 12 -34.35 -9.57 -33.20
CA LEU A 12 -33.25 -10.48 -32.78
C LEU A 12 -32.12 -9.76 -32.05
N ILE A 13 -31.93 -8.47 -32.31
CA ILE A 13 -30.91 -7.65 -31.62
C ILE A 13 -31.36 -7.26 -30.21
N PHE A 14 -32.67 -7.14 -29.96
CA PHE A 14 -33.21 -6.86 -28.63
C PHE A 14 -33.18 -8.06 -27.69
N TYR A 15 -33.17 -9.29 -28.20
CA TYR A 15 -33.08 -10.52 -27.35
C TYR A 15 -31.68 -10.87 -26.93
N LEU A 16 -30.63 -10.34 -27.54
CA LEU A 16 -29.24 -10.58 -27.19
C LEU A 16 -28.70 -9.60 -26.11
N PHE A 17 -29.43 -8.52 -25.81
CA PHE A 17 -29.06 -7.55 -24.77
C PHE A 17 -29.78 -7.76 -23.42
N SER A 18 -30.72 -8.70 -23.32
CA SER A 18 -31.52 -8.90 -22.11
C SER A 18 -31.03 -10.00 -21.17
N CYS A 19 -29.83 -10.57 -21.38
CA CYS A 19 -29.36 -11.71 -20.58
C CYS A 19 -27.97 -11.55 -19.98
N GLN A 20 -27.59 -10.35 -19.51
CA GLN A 20 -26.32 -10.14 -18.79
C GLN A 20 -26.36 -9.10 -17.67
N THR A 21 -27.43 -9.03 -16.87
CA THR A 21 -27.47 -8.13 -15.71
C THR A 21 -27.99 -8.76 -14.42
N SER A 22 -27.86 -10.07 -14.20
CA SER A 22 -28.39 -10.69 -12.97
C SER A 22 -27.45 -11.58 -12.17
N GLU A 23 -26.14 -11.63 -12.42
CA GLU A 23 -25.24 -12.54 -11.66
C GLU A 23 -24.08 -11.90 -10.90
N VAL A 24 -24.03 -10.59 -10.72
CA VAL A 24 -22.92 -9.96 -9.95
C VAL A 24 -23.33 -9.48 -8.55
N LYS A 25 -24.59 -9.59 -8.17
CA LYS A 25 -25.06 -9.06 -6.86
C LYS A 25 -25.03 -10.04 -5.67
N ASN A 26 -24.78 -11.33 -5.85
CA ASN A 26 -25.00 -12.30 -4.76
C ASN A 26 -23.76 -12.99 -4.18
N SER A 27 -22.53 -12.71 -4.63
CA SER A 27 -21.34 -13.38 -4.05
C SER A 27 -20.55 -12.56 -3.02
N THR A 28 -20.82 -11.26 -2.89
CA THR A 28 -20.08 -10.38 -1.97
C THR A 28 -20.75 -10.20 -0.61
N SER A 29 -22.08 -10.31 -0.53
CA SER A 29 -22.80 -10.16 0.75
C SER A 29 -22.61 -11.35 1.70
N HIS A 30 -22.50 -12.57 1.18
CA HIS A 30 -22.31 -13.76 2.02
C HIS A 30 -20.90 -13.86 2.65
N SER A 31 -19.85 -13.35 1.99
CA SER A 31 -18.50 -13.36 2.57
C SER A 31 -18.31 -12.31 3.67
N TYR A 32 -19.04 -11.20 3.62
CA TYR A 32 -18.93 -10.11 4.60
C TYR A 32 -19.65 -10.43 5.90
N SER A 33 -20.84 -11.04 5.84
CA SER A 33 -21.61 -11.45 7.02
C SER A 33 -20.88 -12.52 7.83
N ASN A 34 -20.20 -13.46 7.17
CA ASN A 34 -19.45 -14.53 7.84
C ASN A 34 -18.15 -14.05 8.53
N ASN A 35 -17.70 -12.80 8.27
CA ASN A 35 -16.47 -12.25 8.85
C ASN A 35 -16.73 -11.14 9.89
N LEU A 36 -17.98 -10.89 10.24
CA LEU A 36 -18.36 -9.88 11.23
C LEU A 36 -18.02 -10.35 12.65
N LEU A 37 -17.34 -9.50 13.41
CA LEU A 37 -16.90 -9.78 14.78
C LEU A 37 -17.69 -8.96 15.82
N VAL A 38 -17.87 -7.66 15.57
CA VAL A 38 -18.61 -6.75 16.46
C VAL A 38 -19.48 -5.81 15.65
N THR A 39 -20.69 -5.52 16.16
CA THR A 39 -21.50 -4.38 15.71
C THR A 39 -21.75 -3.41 16.85
N ILE A 40 -21.75 -2.13 16.56
CA ILE A 40 -22.09 -1.04 17.47
C ILE A 40 -23.06 -0.12 16.71
N GLY A 41 -24.36 -0.37 16.83
CA GLY A 41 -25.35 0.21 15.93
C GLY A 41 -25.04 -0.16 14.48
N ASP A 42 -24.84 0.84 13.62
CA ASP A 42 -24.51 0.65 12.21
C ASP A 42 -23.01 0.42 11.95
N ARG A 43 -22.16 0.62 12.96
CA ARG A 43 -20.73 0.42 12.85
C ARG A 43 -20.35 -1.04 13.00
N LYS A 44 -19.33 -1.44 12.25
CA LYS A 44 -18.88 -2.83 12.18
C LYS A 44 -17.39 -2.93 12.47
N ILE A 45 -16.98 -4.02 13.10
CA ILE A 45 -15.60 -4.48 13.21
C ILE A 45 -15.59 -5.91 12.66
N THR A 46 -14.84 -6.15 11.59
CA THR A 46 -14.66 -7.51 11.05
C THR A 46 -13.49 -8.21 11.72
N VAL A 47 -13.44 -9.55 11.63
CA VAL A 47 -12.28 -10.33 12.06
C VAL A 47 -11.00 -9.82 11.39
N ASN A 48 -11.07 -9.49 10.10
CA ASN A 48 -9.93 -8.98 9.34
C ASN A 48 -9.49 -7.58 9.82
N ASP A 49 -10.44 -6.68 10.14
CA ASP A 49 -10.10 -5.37 10.72
C ASP A 49 -9.41 -5.54 12.08
N PHE A 50 -9.92 -6.44 12.93
CA PHE A 50 -9.32 -6.74 14.22
C PHE A 50 -7.88 -7.26 14.08
N ILE A 51 -7.67 -8.27 13.23
CA ILE A 51 -6.34 -8.84 12.98
C ILE A 51 -5.38 -7.75 12.45
N LYS A 52 -5.80 -6.97 11.45
CA LYS A 52 -4.94 -5.92 10.88
C LYS A 52 -4.57 -4.84 11.90
N ARG A 53 -5.53 -4.39 12.71
CA ARG A 53 -5.27 -3.40 13.76
C ARG A 53 -4.41 -3.97 14.91
N CYS A 54 -4.35 -5.29 15.09
CA CYS A 54 -3.50 -5.94 16.07
C CYS A 54 -2.10 -6.29 15.55
N GLU A 55 -1.94 -6.55 14.25
CA GLU A 55 -0.69 -7.08 13.69
C GLU A 55 0.06 -6.07 12.80
N TYR A 56 -0.65 -5.15 12.12
CA TYR A 56 -0.05 -4.23 11.15
C TYR A 56 0.31 -2.86 11.74
N VAL A 57 -0.10 -2.58 12.97
CA VAL A 57 0.25 -1.34 13.67
C VAL A 57 0.76 -1.64 15.07
N PRO A 58 1.71 -0.84 15.60
CA PRO A 58 2.25 -1.04 16.93
C PRO A 58 1.15 -0.92 18.01
N ARG A 59 1.16 -1.83 18.98
CA ARG A 59 0.29 -1.81 20.16
C ARG A 59 1.06 -1.37 21.41
N PRO A 60 0.42 -0.67 22.37
CA PRO A 60 1.04 -0.32 23.62
C PRO A 60 1.40 -1.56 24.46
N ASN A 61 2.39 -1.39 25.37
CA ASN A 61 2.94 -2.52 26.14
C ASN A 61 1.89 -3.29 26.95
N TYR A 62 0.82 -2.63 27.41
CA TYR A 62 -0.23 -3.26 28.21
C TYR A 62 -1.14 -4.20 27.39
N CYS A 63 -1.08 -4.18 26.05
CA CYS A 63 -1.80 -5.12 25.19
C CYS A 63 -0.96 -5.63 24.00
N LYS A 64 0.37 -5.58 24.12
CA LYS A 64 1.27 -5.96 23.02
C LYS A 64 1.29 -7.46 22.74
N ASN A 65 1.17 -8.29 23.78
CA ASN A 65 1.22 -9.74 23.63
C ASN A 65 -0.07 -10.30 22.98
N ASN A 66 0.00 -11.56 22.53
CA ASN A 66 -1.12 -12.25 21.89
C ASN A 66 -1.88 -13.18 22.85
N ASN A 67 -1.70 -13.00 24.18
CA ASN A 67 -2.49 -13.71 25.16
C ASN A 67 -3.96 -13.24 25.15
N TYR A 68 -4.82 -14.02 25.81
CA TYR A 68 -6.27 -13.80 25.78
C TYR A 68 -6.68 -12.43 26.38
N ILE A 69 -6.02 -11.99 27.46
CA ILE A 69 -6.30 -10.70 28.12
C ILE A 69 -5.94 -9.55 27.18
N HIS A 70 -4.72 -9.54 26.61
CA HIS A 70 -4.28 -8.49 25.69
C HIS A 70 -5.12 -8.44 24.43
N LYS A 71 -5.57 -9.60 23.94
CA LYS A 71 -6.50 -9.70 22.80
C LYS A 71 -7.87 -9.05 23.13
N LYS A 72 -8.38 -9.23 24.37
CA LYS A 72 -9.61 -8.56 24.84
C LYS A 72 -9.43 -7.05 24.95
N ILE A 73 -8.33 -6.57 25.53
CA ILE A 73 -8.03 -5.14 25.60
C ILE A 73 -7.99 -4.53 24.19
N ALA A 74 -7.36 -5.23 23.24
CA ALA A 74 -7.30 -4.77 21.86
C ALA A 74 -8.69 -4.66 21.24
N LEU A 75 -9.57 -5.64 21.44
CA LEU A 75 -10.96 -5.56 20.95
C LEU A 75 -11.73 -4.42 21.62
N ASN A 76 -11.54 -4.28 22.94
CA ASN A 76 -12.18 -3.24 23.73
C ASN A 76 -11.76 -1.83 23.27
N SER A 77 -10.48 -1.65 22.95
CA SER A 77 -9.98 -0.38 22.38
C SER A 77 -10.60 -0.07 21.01
N LEU A 78 -10.81 -1.07 20.16
CA LEU A 78 -11.50 -0.85 18.87
C LEU A 78 -12.97 -0.55 19.04
N ILE A 79 -13.65 -1.16 20.02
CA ILE A 79 -15.04 -0.81 20.38
C ILE A 79 -15.09 0.63 20.88
N ALA A 80 -14.16 1.03 21.78
CA ALA A 80 -14.06 2.38 22.30
C ALA A 80 -13.87 3.43 21.18
N GLU A 81 -13.06 3.12 20.15
CA GLU A 81 -12.93 3.97 18.95
C GLU A 81 -14.28 4.24 18.30
N LYS A 82 -15.11 3.22 18.15
CA LYS A 82 -16.44 3.35 17.54
C LYS A 82 -17.40 4.14 18.44
N LEU A 83 -17.31 3.97 19.75
CA LEU A 83 -18.11 4.74 20.71
C LEU A 83 -17.76 6.23 20.68
N LEU A 84 -16.48 6.57 20.66
CA LEU A 84 -16.05 7.97 20.51
C LEU A 84 -16.45 8.54 19.15
N ALA A 85 -16.48 7.74 18.10
CA ALA A 85 -16.99 8.17 16.79
C ALA A 85 -18.51 8.47 16.83
N LEU A 86 -19.30 7.72 17.64
CA LEU A 86 -20.71 8.05 17.89
C LEU A 86 -20.83 9.39 18.64
N GLU A 87 -20.00 9.63 19.67
CA GLU A 87 -20.00 10.89 20.39
C GLU A 87 -19.56 12.08 19.51
N PHE A 88 -18.66 11.86 18.54
CA PHE A 88 -18.30 12.87 17.56
C PHE A 88 -19.53 13.34 16.77
N GLU A 89 -20.36 12.39 16.29
CA GLU A 89 -21.57 12.70 15.53
C GLU A 89 -22.65 13.33 16.41
N LYS A 90 -22.91 12.76 17.60
CA LYS A 90 -23.89 13.25 18.57
C LYS A 90 -23.62 14.72 18.97
N ASN A 91 -22.35 15.07 19.11
CA ASN A 91 -21.94 16.43 19.44
C ASN A 91 -21.80 17.35 18.22
N ASN A 92 -22.16 16.91 17.02
CA ASN A 92 -22.08 17.66 15.77
C ASN A 92 -20.69 18.24 15.49
N TYR A 93 -19.62 17.50 15.84
CA TYR A 93 -18.27 17.94 15.53
C TYR A 93 -18.00 17.82 14.02
N ASN A 94 -17.13 18.69 13.51
CA ASN A 94 -16.79 18.74 12.10
C ASN A 94 -15.32 18.43 11.87
N PHE A 95 -15.05 17.68 10.81
CA PHE A 95 -13.68 17.48 10.34
C PHE A 95 -13.09 18.76 9.78
N THR A 96 -11.83 19.01 10.09
CA THR A 96 -11.02 20.02 9.44
C THR A 96 -10.79 19.67 7.97
N ARG A 97 -10.30 20.63 7.18
CA ARG A 97 -9.96 20.40 5.77
C ARG A 97 -8.85 19.32 5.63
N ALA A 98 -7.87 19.35 6.51
CA ALA A 98 -6.78 18.35 6.51
C ALA A 98 -7.31 16.94 6.79
N GLN A 99 -8.18 16.77 7.79
CA GLN A 99 -8.81 15.50 8.11
C GLN A 99 -9.68 14.98 6.95
N LYS A 100 -10.46 15.84 6.29
CA LYS A 100 -11.23 15.47 5.09
C LYS A 100 -10.33 15.00 3.95
N ASN A 101 -9.20 15.69 3.73
CA ASN A 101 -8.23 15.30 2.71
C ASN A 101 -7.59 13.93 3.03
N LEU A 102 -7.26 13.65 4.30
CA LEU A 102 -6.71 12.36 4.71
C LEU A 102 -7.71 11.23 4.44
N ILE A 103 -8.97 11.37 4.88
CA ILE A 103 -10.02 10.38 4.63
C ILE A 103 -10.18 10.13 3.13
N LEU A 104 -10.27 11.18 2.33
CA LEU A 104 -10.38 11.09 0.88
C LEU A 104 -9.16 10.39 0.27
N GLY A 105 -7.96 10.77 0.68
CA GLY A 105 -6.72 10.16 0.20
C GLY A 105 -6.66 8.65 0.47
N ARG A 106 -7.10 8.20 1.65
CA ARG A 106 -7.16 6.78 2.03
C ARG A 106 -8.22 6.01 1.23
N LYS A 107 -9.41 6.61 1.03
CA LYS A 107 -10.45 6.05 0.15
C LYS A 107 -9.93 5.87 -1.27
N GLU A 108 -9.36 6.91 -1.86
CA GLU A 108 -8.88 6.87 -3.23
C GLU A 108 -7.67 5.93 -3.42
N GLN A 109 -6.83 5.79 -2.39
CA GLN A 109 -5.77 4.79 -2.40
C GLN A 109 -6.33 3.36 -2.43
N SER A 110 -7.36 3.05 -1.63
CA SER A 110 -7.99 1.74 -1.67
C SER A 110 -8.70 1.46 -3.01
N MET A 111 -9.24 2.49 -3.66
CA MET A 111 -9.74 2.37 -5.04
C MET A 111 -8.62 2.01 -6.03
N ARG A 112 -7.42 2.57 -5.89
CA ARG A 112 -6.24 2.19 -6.70
C ARG A 112 -5.77 0.77 -6.41
N GLN A 113 -5.81 0.32 -5.15
CA GLN A 113 -5.58 -1.10 -4.81
C GLN A 113 -6.59 -2.02 -5.50
N MET A 114 -7.86 -1.64 -5.53
CA MET A 114 -8.90 -2.37 -6.25
C MET A 114 -8.63 -2.40 -7.75
N MET A 115 -8.14 -1.30 -8.34
CA MET A 115 -7.72 -1.27 -9.75
C MET A 115 -6.60 -2.27 -10.02
N LEU A 116 -5.57 -2.34 -9.16
CA LEU A 116 -4.50 -3.33 -9.25
C LEU A 116 -5.05 -4.76 -9.10
N LYS A 117 -5.91 -5.00 -8.11
CA LYS A 117 -6.54 -6.31 -7.90
C LYS A 117 -7.31 -6.77 -9.15
N LYS A 118 -8.19 -5.92 -9.70
CA LYS A 118 -9.06 -6.27 -10.85
C LYS A 118 -8.30 -6.35 -12.18
N ASN A 119 -7.31 -5.48 -12.42
CA ASN A 119 -6.61 -5.38 -13.71
C ASN A 119 -5.22 -6.02 -13.70
N GLY A 120 -4.74 -6.47 -12.55
CA GLY A 120 -3.51 -7.22 -12.36
C GLY A 120 -3.78 -8.62 -11.81
N PHE A 121 -3.94 -8.75 -10.49
CA PHE A 121 -4.05 -10.05 -9.82
C PHE A 121 -5.14 -10.97 -10.38
N ASN A 122 -6.35 -10.46 -10.59
CA ASN A 122 -7.46 -11.27 -11.13
C ASN A 122 -7.27 -11.69 -12.59
N LYS A 123 -6.24 -11.19 -13.27
CA LYS A 123 -5.91 -11.55 -14.65
C LYS A 123 -4.82 -12.61 -14.74
N VAL A 124 -4.13 -12.90 -13.65
CA VAL A 124 -3.10 -13.94 -13.60
C VAL A 124 -3.79 -15.30 -13.60
N LYS A 125 -3.32 -16.20 -14.46
CA LYS A 125 -3.76 -17.59 -14.53
C LYS A 125 -2.52 -18.49 -14.34
N PRO A 126 -2.19 -18.82 -13.08
CA PRO A 126 -1.01 -19.66 -12.82
C PRO A 126 -1.25 -21.09 -13.30
N ASP A 127 -0.25 -21.65 -13.98
CA ASP A 127 -0.18 -23.07 -14.29
C ASP A 127 0.58 -23.82 -13.20
N THR A 128 0.06 -24.95 -12.76
CA THR A 128 0.64 -25.77 -11.67
C THR A 128 2.07 -26.20 -11.97
N ASN A 129 2.39 -26.52 -13.24
CA ASN A 129 3.74 -26.93 -13.60
C ASN A 129 4.73 -25.76 -13.50
N THR A 130 4.31 -24.59 -13.94
CA THR A 130 5.10 -23.35 -13.79
C THR A 130 5.34 -23.06 -12.30
N ILE A 131 4.33 -23.16 -11.44
CA ILE A 131 4.51 -22.94 -9.99
C ILE A 131 5.48 -23.96 -9.38
N LYS A 132 5.43 -25.23 -9.79
CA LYS A 132 6.41 -26.23 -9.33
C LYS A 132 7.85 -25.89 -9.74
N VAL A 133 8.06 -25.33 -10.93
CA VAL A 133 9.38 -24.85 -11.37
C VAL A 133 9.83 -23.68 -10.50
N VAL A 134 8.97 -22.67 -10.32
CA VAL A 134 9.28 -21.50 -9.48
C VAL A 134 9.58 -21.94 -8.04
N SER A 135 8.79 -22.86 -7.45
CA SER A 135 9.03 -23.39 -6.10
C SER A 135 10.43 -23.98 -5.93
N ARG A 136 10.92 -24.71 -6.94
CA ARG A 136 12.30 -25.22 -6.93
C ARG A 136 13.35 -24.13 -7.06
N GLN A 137 13.06 -23.06 -7.82
CA GLN A 137 14.00 -21.95 -7.99
C GLN A 137 14.08 -21.08 -6.73
N LEU A 138 12.96 -20.81 -6.05
CA LEU A 138 12.94 -20.00 -4.82
C LEU A 138 13.76 -20.59 -3.68
N GLN A 139 13.98 -21.93 -3.69
CA GLN A 139 14.80 -22.65 -2.71
C GLN A 139 16.31 -22.55 -2.99
N LYS A 140 16.73 -21.89 -4.07
CA LYS A 140 18.12 -21.78 -4.45
C LYS A 140 18.79 -20.53 -3.88
N THR A 141 20.02 -20.70 -3.42
CA THR A 141 20.97 -19.63 -3.17
C THR A 141 21.96 -19.64 -4.34
N TYR A 142 21.90 -18.61 -5.17
CA TYR A 142 22.78 -18.47 -6.34
C TYR A 142 24.09 -17.82 -5.96
N ASP A 143 25.20 -18.33 -6.54
CA ASP A 143 26.51 -17.72 -6.51
C ASP A 143 26.73 -16.98 -7.83
N LEU A 144 26.79 -15.64 -7.76
CA LEU A 144 26.91 -14.77 -8.92
C LEU A 144 28.30 -14.14 -8.99
N ALA A 145 28.89 -14.16 -10.17
CA ALA A 145 29.94 -13.22 -10.55
C ALA A 145 29.28 -12.05 -11.28
N PHE A 146 29.73 -10.82 -11.05
CA PHE A 146 29.13 -9.64 -11.69
C PHE A 146 30.16 -8.53 -11.98
N LEU A 147 29.83 -7.72 -12.98
CA LEU A 147 30.58 -6.53 -13.38
C LEU A 147 29.62 -5.34 -13.51
N ASN A 148 29.93 -4.27 -12.79
CA ASN A 148 29.21 -3.00 -12.89
C ASN A 148 29.92 -2.07 -13.85
N VAL A 149 29.20 -1.53 -14.82
CA VAL A 149 29.74 -0.70 -15.90
C VAL A 149 28.92 0.58 -16.07
N ASN A 150 29.54 1.61 -16.63
CA ASN A 150 28.85 2.84 -17.02
C ASN A 150 28.16 2.68 -18.40
N GLU A 151 27.41 3.69 -18.81
CA GLU A 151 26.66 3.71 -20.07
C GLU A 151 27.57 3.58 -21.32
N GLN A 152 28.79 4.11 -21.28
CA GLN A 152 29.72 4.00 -22.43
C GLN A 152 30.17 2.56 -22.64
N HIS A 153 30.61 1.90 -21.57
CA HIS A 153 31.00 0.49 -21.61
C HIS A 153 29.81 -0.45 -21.90
N GLU A 154 28.62 -0.16 -21.36
CA GLU A 154 27.41 -0.93 -21.66
C GLU A 154 27.15 -0.99 -23.16
N LYS A 155 27.19 0.17 -23.87
CA LYS A 155 26.98 0.25 -25.33
C LYS A 155 27.99 -0.59 -26.09
N ILE A 156 29.28 -0.54 -25.70
CA ILE A 156 30.35 -1.34 -26.33
C ILE A 156 30.10 -2.83 -26.09
N ILE A 157 29.83 -3.24 -24.87
CA ILE A 157 29.59 -4.66 -24.50
C ILE A 157 28.39 -5.21 -25.28
N THR A 158 27.29 -4.48 -25.32
CA THR A 158 26.06 -4.90 -25.99
C THR A 158 26.24 -5.01 -27.52
N SER A 159 27.07 -4.13 -28.13
CA SER A 159 27.35 -4.18 -29.57
C SER A 159 28.33 -5.28 -29.98
N SER A 160 29.14 -5.78 -29.06
CA SER A 160 30.31 -6.66 -29.35
C SER A 160 30.05 -8.16 -29.12
N ASN A 161 28.85 -8.56 -28.68
CA ASN A 161 28.41 -9.95 -28.53
C ASN A 161 29.36 -10.84 -27.66
N TYR A 162 29.86 -10.28 -26.55
CA TYR A 162 30.69 -11.03 -25.60
C TYR A 162 29.88 -12.12 -24.91
N LYS A 163 30.53 -13.24 -24.61
CA LYS A 163 29.88 -14.43 -24.02
C LYS A 163 30.17 -14.61 -22.54
N SER A 164 31.20 -13.91 -22.00
CA SER A 164 31.58 -14.06 -20.60
C SER A 164 32.08 -12.75 -20.00
N LEU A 165 32.01 -12.64 -18.66
CA LEU A 165 32.57 -11.51 -17.89
C LEU A 165 34.09 -11.44 -18.07
N ARG A 166 34.73 -12.59 -18.24
CA ARG A 166 36.18 -12.65 -18.47
C ARG A 166 36.57 -11.99 -19.81
N GLU A 167 35.86 -12.32 -20.89
CA GLU A 167 36.05 -11.69 -22.19
C GLU A 167 35.86 -10.17 -22.15
N ILE A 168 34.84 -9.70 -21.43
CA ILE A 168 34.57 -8.27 -21.23
C ILE A 168 35.77 -7.60 -20.52
N LYS A 169 36.24 -8.24 -19.44
CA LYS A 169 37.37 -7.72 -18.67
C LYS A 169 38.63 -7.64 -19.51
N GLU A 170 39.00 -8.68 -20.20
CA GLU A 170 40.23 -8.77 -21.01
C GLU A 170 40.23 -7.78 -22.19
N ASN A 171 39.08 -7.50 -22.79
CA ASN A 171 38.99 -6.69 -24.01
C ASN A 171 38.57 -5.23 -23.83
N ILE A 172 37.87 -4.89 -22.72
CA ILE A 172 37.31 -3.56 -22.57
C ILE A 172 37.76 -2.87 -21.27
N ILE A 173 37.82 -3.59 -20.13
CA ILE A 173 37.91 -2.96 -18.81
C ILE A 173 38.79 -3.81 -17.88
N ASP A 174 40.09 -3.84 -18.16
CA ASP A 174 41.01 -4.61 -17.31
C ASP A 174 41.07 -4.10 -15.84
N THR A 175 40.75 -2.83 -15.62
CA THR A 175 40.83 -2.16 -14.30
C THR A 175 39.66 -2.45 -13.36
N LEU A 176 38.51 -2.89 -13.87
CA LEU A 176 37.33 -3.16 -13.02
C LEU A 176 37.36 -4.59 -12.44
N PRO A 177 37.18 -4.74 -11.13
CA PRO A 177 37.11 -6.06 -10.51
C PRO A 177 35.78 -6.76 -10.83
N ILE A 178 35.86 -8.06 -11.13
CA ILE A 178 34.69 -8.93 -11.13
C ILE A 178 34.33 -9.17 -9.67
N GLY A 179 33.13 -8.72 -9.25
CA GLY A 179 32.60 -8.98 -7.93
C GLY A 179 31.97 -10.37 -7.85
N SER A 180 31.87 -10.91 -6.64
CA SER A 180 31.11 -12.14 -6.35
C SER A 180 30.14 -11.93 -5.20
N LYS A 181 28.93 -12.49 -5.33
CA LYS A 181 27.90 -12.41 -4.29
C LYS A 181 26.99 -13.66 -4.32
N LYS A 182 26.70 -14.20 -3.13
CA LYS A 182 25.62 -15.17 -2.96
C LYS A 182 24.30 -14.42 -2.74
N VAL A 183 23.24 -14.84 -3.43
CA VAL A 183 21.94 -14.18 -3.36
C VAL A 183 20.82 -15.17 -3.13
N THR A 184 19.86 -14.78 -2.28
CA THR A 184 18.61 -15.50 -2.01
C THR A 184 17.42 -14.70 -2.52
N PHE A 185 16.25 -15.32 -2.63
CA PHE A 185 15.05 -14.65 -3.13
C PHE A 185 14.61 -13.47 -2.28
N ASP A 186 14.79 -13.55 -0.95
CA ASP A 186 14.34 -12.53 0.00
C ASP A 186 15.25 -11.29 0.03
N GLU A 187 16.42 -11.35 -0.59
CA GLU A 187 17.32 -10.21 -0.67
C GLU A 187 16.77 -9.09 -1.56
N ASP A 188 17.10 -7.85 -1.19
CA ASP A 188 16.79 -6.68 -2.01
C ASP A 188 17.72 -6.64 -3.23
N MET A 189 17.15 -6.82 -4.41
CA MET A 189 17.84 -6.79 -5.70
C MET A 189 16.90 -6.30 -6.80
N PRO A 190 17.44 -5.82 -7.94
CA PRO A 190 16.64 -5.43 -9.09
C PRO A 190 15.70 -6.54 -9.55
N MET A 191 14.42 -6.18 -9.86
CA MET A 191 13.39 -7.14 -10.25
C MET A 191 13.82 -7.99 -11.47
N GLN A 192 14.56 -7.40 -12.40
CA GLN A 192 15.09 -8.12 -13.57
C GLN A 192 16.00 -9.30 -13.18
N ILE A 193 16.83 -9.12 -12.14
CA ILE A 193 17.68 -10.22 -11.61
C ILE A 193 16.83 -11.29 -10.95
N LYS A 194 15.86 -10.87 -10.09
CA LYS A 194 14.90 -11.81 -9.48
C LYS A 194 14.18 -12.63 -10.53
N GLU A 195 13.74 -11.99 -11.60
CA GLU A 195 13.05 -12.64 -12.70
C GLU A 195 13.90 -13.71 -13.37
N ILE A 196 15.14 -13.37 -13.74
CA ILE A 196 16.07 -14.31 -14.37
C ILE A 196 16.36 -15.49 -13.45
N LEU A 197 16.68 -15.23 -12.18
CA LEU A 197 17.14 -16.28 -11.25
C LEU A 197 16.01 -17.21 -10.80
N TYR A 198 14.83 -16.65 -10.49
CA TYR A 198 13.79 -17.37 -9.76
C TYR A 198 12.54 -17.70 -10.56
N PHE A 199 12.28 -16.99 -11.65
CA PHE A 199 11.07 -17.22 -12.46
C PHE A 199 11.36 -17.80 -13.84
N THR A 200 12.65 -18.03 -14.15
CA THR A 200 13.09 -18.79 -15.32
C THR A 200 13.90 -20.02 -14.87
N GLN A 201 14.52 -20.71 -15.82
CA GLN A 201 15.49 -21.78 -15.56
C GLN A 201 16.87 -21.30 -16.04
N PRO A 202 17.57 -20.48 -15.24
CA PRO A 202 18.83 -19.89 -15.65
C PRO A 202 19.92 -20.97 -15.77
N GLN A 203 20.84 -20.73 -16.68
CA GLN A 203 21.98 -21.63 -16.94
C GLN A 203 23.26 -21.07 -16.31
N LYS A 204 24.20 -21.96 -15.96
CA LYS A 204 25.52 -21.58 -15.46
C LYS A 204 26.40 -21.07 -16.59
N ASN A 205 27.33 -20.20 -16.26
CA ASN A 205 28.36 -19.68 -17.16
C ASN A 205 27.79 -19.03 -18.44
N ILE A 206 26.60 -18.47 -18.36
CA ILE A 206 26.01 -17.62 -19.39
C ILE A 206 26.02 -16.19 -18.90
N LEU A 207 26.41 -15.27 -19.76
CA LEU A 207 26.38 -13.83 -19.52
C LEU A 207 24.94 -13.30 -19.58
N TYR A 208 24.46 -12.74 -18.47
CA TYR A 208 23.19 -12.08 -18.34
C TYR A 208 23.38 -10.57 -18.22
N GLY A 209 22.52 -9.80 -18.84
CA GLY A 209 22.57 -8.32 -18.83
C GLY A 209 22.32 -7.73 -20.22
N PRO A 210 22.37 -6.40 -20.37
CA PRO A 210 22.60 -5.41 -19.31
C PRO A 210 21.42 -5.25 -18.36
N ILE A 211 21.66 -5.18 -17.07
CA ILE A 211 20.68 -4.89 -16.03
C ILE A 211 20.88 -3.44 -15.56
N LEU A 212 19.86 -2.61 -15.68
CA LEU A 212 19.92 -1.23 -15.25
C LEU A 212 19.87 -1.14 -13.71
N LEU A 213 20.95 -0.71 -13.07
CA LEU A 213 21.03 -0.47 -11.62
C LEU A 213 20.66 0.98 -11.25
N SER A 214 21.08 1.94 -12.09
CA SER A 214 20.77 3.36 -11.94
C SER A 214 20.84 4.03 -13.32
N LYS A 215 20.58 5.34 -13.41
CA LYS A 215 20.54 6.06 -14.70
C LYS A 215 21.73 5.81 -15.62
N THR A 216 22.92 5.60 -15.05
CA THR A 216 24.19 5.49 -15.78
C THR A 216 24.96 4.23 -15.45
N ASN A 217 24.45 3.38 -14.57
CA ASN A 217 25.14 2.17 -14.13
C ASN A 217 24.34 0.93 -14.52
N PHE A 218 25.03 0.01 -15.16
CA PHE A 218 24.52 -1.27 -15.63
C PHE A 218 25.31 -2.41 -15.00
N MET A 219 24.69 -3.55 -14.86
CA MET A 219 25.33 -4.76 -14.37
C MET A 219 25.20 -5.87 -15.41
N PHE A 220 26.32 -6.56 -15.64
CA PHE A 220 26.36 -7.87 -16.28
C PHE A 220 26.71 -8.91 -15.22
N PHE A 221 26.14 -10.10 -15.30
CA PHE A 221 26.44 -11.15 -14.34
C PHE A 221 26.43 -12.53 -14.97
N GLU A 222 27.14 -13.46 -14.33
CA GLU A 222 27.13 -14.90 -14.60
C GLU A 222 26.76 -15.67 -13.35
N ILE A 223 26.20 -16.85 -13.52
CA ILE A 223 25.89 -17.77 -12.45
C ILE A 223 27.00 -18.83 -12.36
N ASN A 224 27.81 -18.78 -11.31
CA ASN A 224 28.86 -19.77 -11.05
C ASN A 224 28.24 -21.10 -10.58
N GLY A 225 27.20 -21.01 -9.75
CA GLY A 225 26.55 -22.16 -9.19
C GLY A 225 25.36 -21.80 -8.29
N TRP A 226 24.81 -22.79 -7.64
CA TRP A 226 23.77 -22.63 -6.61
C TRP A 226 23.76 -23.77 -5.63
N ASN A 227 23.32 -23.49 -4.41
CA ASN A 227 22.92 -24.45 -3.41
C ASN A 227 21.41 -24.52 -3.36
N THR A 228 20.80 -25.68 -3.09
CA THR A 228 19.35 -25.84 -2.97
C THR A 228 19.00 -26.24 -1.55
N LEU A 229 18.10 -25.51 -0.93
CA LEU A 229 17.47 -25.89 0.33
C LEU A 229 16.36 -26.89 0.03
N VAL A 230 16.46 -28.11 0.57
CA VAL A 230 15.50 -29.19 0.27
C VAL A 230 14.40 -29.17 1.32
N SER A 231 13.14 -29.02 0.87
CA SER A 231 11.97 -29.23 1.73
C SER A 231 11.75 -30.71 1.97
N VAL A 232 11.92 -31.16 3.21
CA VAL A 232 11.87 -32.59 3.58
C VAL A 232 10.44 -33.02 3.91
N THR A 233 9.71 -32.21 4.70
CA THR A 233 8.35 -32.53 5.14
C THR A 233 7.29 -32.10 4.13
N ASP A 234 6.12 -32.72 4.17
CA ASP A 234 5.00 -32.35 3.28
C ASP A 234 4.45 -30.95 3.59
N ASP A 235 4.53 -30.52 4.85
CA ASP A 235 4.17 -29.15 5.23
C ASP A 235 5.13 -28.12 4.63
N GLN A 236 6.46 -28.39 4.67
CA GLN A 236 7.45 -27.53 4.02
C GLN A 236 7.25 -27.46 2.50
N LYS A 237 6.95 -28.61 1.85
CA LYS A 237 6.66 -28.65 0.41
C LYS A 237 5.42 -27.83 0.06
N ARG A 238 4.36 -27.96 0.88
CA ARG A 238 3.11 -27.18 0.71
C ARG A 238 3.37 -25.70 0.88
N GLN A 239 4.09 -25.30 1.93
CA GLN A 239 4.45 -23.91 2.17
C GLN A 239 5.26 -23.35 1.01
N SER A 240 6.32 -24.05 0.59
CA SER A 240 7.17 -23.64 -0.54
C SER A 240 6.39 -23.50 -1.86
N PHE A 241 5.37 -24.35 -2.07
CA PHE A 241 4.49 -24.21 -3.23
C PHE A 241 3.58 -22.97 -3.13
N ASN A 242 3.02 -22.69 -1.94
CA ASN A 242 2.20 -21.52 -1.71
C ASN A 242 3.00 -20.21 -1.87
N ASP A 243 4.22 -20.17 -1.31
CA ASP A 243 5.13 -19.02 -1.44
C ASP A 243 5.49 -18.77 -2.92
N ALA A 244 5.74 -19.83 -3.67
CA ALA A 244 6.02 -19.74 -5.10
C ALA A 244 4.79 -19.25 -5.90
N GLN A 245 3.61 -19.71 -5.54
CA GLN A 245 2.38 -19.27 -6.18
C GLN A 245 2.13 -17.77 -5.90
N GLU A 246 2.34 -17.33 -4.67
CA GLU A 246 2.20 -15.93 -4.29
C GLU A 246 3.20 -15.05 -5.05
N ALA A 247 4.49 -15.40 -5.03
CA ALA A 247 5.54 -14.68 -5.74
C ALA A 247 5.30 -14.61 -7.25
N TYR A 248 4.88 -15.72 -7.87
CA TYR A 248 4.53 -15.77 -9.28
C TYR A 248 3.32 -14.88 -9.61
N ASN A 249 2.28 -14.96 -8.78
CA ASN A 249 1.08 -14.14 -8.96
C ASN A 249 1.41 -12.65 -8.85
N GLU A 250 2.21 -12.26 -7.87
CA GLU A 250 2.62 -10.86 -7.67
C GLU A 250 3.39 -10.33 -8.87
N LEU A 251 4.45 -11.04 -9.31
CA LEU A 251 5.25 -10.63 -10.46
C LEU A 251 4.40 -10.44 -11.72
N ASN A 252 3.56 -11.42 -12.03
CA ASN A 252 2.76 -11.37 -13.25
C ASN A 252 1.60 -10.36 -13.15
N ALA A 253 1.00 -10.21 -11.98
CA ALA A 253 -0.01 -9.18 -11.74
C ALA A 253 0.55 -7.78 -11.97
N LEU A 254 1.75 -7.49 -11.47
CA LEU A 254 2.42 -6.20 -11.66
C LEU A 254 2.74 -5.96 -13.13
N LYS A 255 3.24 -6.96 -13.87
CA LYS A 255 3.50 -6.85 -15.31
C LYS A 255 2.24 -6.60 -16.15
N ILE A 256 1.14 -7.29 -15.81
CA ILE A 256 -0.16 -7.09 -16.47
C ILE A 256 -0.68 -5.69 -16.16
N TYR A 257 -0.58 -5.27 -14.90
CA TYR A 257 -1.04 -3.97 -14.46
C TYR A 257 -0.22 -2.83 -15.05
N GLU A 258 1.10 -2.99 -15.17
CA GLU A 258 1.97 -2.01 -15.83
C GLU A 258 1.53 -1.77 -17.28
N ARG A 259 1.26 -2.84 -18.04
CA ARG A 259 0.72 -2.73 -19.40
C ARG A 259 -0.63 -2.00 -19.43
N TYR A 260 -1.50 -2.27 -18.46
CA TYR A 260 -2.76 -1.55 -18.32
C TYR A 260 -2.53 -0.05 -18.07
N ILE A 261 -1.60 0.31 -17.19
CA ILE A 261 -1.24 1.70 -16.89
C ILE A 261 -0.63 2.39 -18.12
N LEU A 262 0.29 1.75 -18.83
CA LEU A 262 0.87 2.28 -20.07
C LEU A 262 -0.22 2.61 -21.10
N ASN A 263 -1.22 1.77 -21.24
CA ASN A 263 -2.36 2.04 -22.11
C ASN A 263 -3.24 3.20 -21.60
N LEU A 264 -3.48 3.30 -20.30
CA LEU A 264 -4.25 4.40 -19.68
C LEU A 264 -3.55 5.75 -19.86
N MET A 265 -2.21 5.74 -19.79
CA MET A 265 -1.37 6.94 -19.88
C MET A 265 -0.93 7.29 -21.31
N ARG A 266 -1.28 6.46 -22.29
CA ARG A 266 -0.87 6.67 -23.69
C ARG A 266 -1.31 8.04 -24.20
N GLY A 267 -0.36 8.81 -24.74
CA GLY A 267 -0.58 10.16 -25.27
C GLY A 267 -0.66 11.27 -24.22
N LYS A 268 -0.64 10.95 -22.93
CA LYS A 268 -0.60 11.96 -21.85
C LYS A 268 0.82 12.43 -21.62
N LYS A 269 0.98 13.74 -21.55
CA LYS A 269 2.29 14.39 -21.38
C LYS A 269 2.29 15.26 -20.13
N ILE A 270 3.38 15.25 -19.41
CA ILE A 270 3.66 16.18 -18.31
C ILE A 270 4.86 17.06 -18.71
N ASP A 271 4.66 18.36 -18.67
CA ASP A 271 5.70 19.34 -18.96
C ASP A 271 5.83 20.29 -17.77
N PHE A 272 7.05 20.55 -17.32
CA PHE A 272 7.34 21.42 -16.20
C PHE A 272 7.78 22.81 -16.70
N TYR A 273 7.34 23.88 -16.05
CA TYR A 273 7.85 25.24 -16.24
C TYR A 273 9.19 25.36 -15.50
N PRO A 274 10.34 25.42 -16.19
CA PRO A 274 11.65 25.17 -15.57
C PRO A 274 11.96 26.10 -14.40
N ASN A 275 11.76 27.42 -14.57
CA ASN A 275 12.10 28.41 -13.55
C ASN A 275 11.24 28.25 -12.27
N VAL A 276 9.94 28.07 -12.43
CA VAL A 276 9.03 27.89 -11.29
C VAL A 276 9.27 26.54 -10.62
N PHE A 277 9.53 25.49 -11.42
CA PHE A 277 9.83 24.17 -10.89
C PHE A 277 11.13 24.17 -10.06
N GLN A 278 12.17 24.88 -10.49
CA GLN A 278 13.43 24.98 -9.74
C GLN A 278 13.22 25.67 -8.39
N LEU A 279 12.46 26.77 -8.35
CA LEU A 279 12.10 27.47 -7.12
C LEU A 279 11.26 26.60 -6.20
N PHE A 280 10.25 25.91 -6.75
CA PHE A 280 9.39 24.98 -6.02
C PHE A 280 10.20 23.83 -5.43
N ALA A 281 11.06 23.18 -6.20
CA ALA A 281 11.90 22.09 -5.74
C ALA A 281 12.88 22.54 -4.64
N GLY A 282 13.52 23.73 -4.80
CA GLY A 282 14.42 24.29 -3.80
C GLY A 282 13.74 24.61 -2.46
N LYS A 283 12.50 25.10 -2.49
CA LYS A 283 11.72 25.36 -1.27
C LYS A 283 11.19 24.08 -0.64
N LEU A 284 10.71 23.14 -1.46
CA LEU A 284 10.15 21.88 -1.00
C LEU A 284 11.22 20.95 -0.42
N SER A 285 12.46 20.98 -0.97
CA SER A 285 13.58 20.18 -0.47
C SER A 285 13.90 20.51 1.00
N LYS A 286 13.82 21.79 1.38
CA LYS A 286 14.02 22.23 2.77
C LYS A 286 13.04 21.56 3.74
N ILE A 287 11.80 21.36 3.32
CA ILE A 287 10.76 20.69 4.13
C ILE A 287 11.04 19.20 4.21
N TYR A 288 11.18 18.53 3.07
CA TYR A 288 11.32 17.07 3.00
C TYR A 288 12.66 16.53 3.55
N LEU A 289 13.77 17.27 3.41
CA LEU A 289 15.09 16.81 3.87
C LEU A 289 15.36 17.11 5.35
N ILE A 290 14.80 18.21 5.90
CA ILE A 290 14.91 18.51 7.33
C ILE A 290 14.07 17.53 8.17
N GLU A 291 12.88 17.18 7.68
CA GLU A 291 12.00 16.21 8.35
C GLU A 291 12.65 14.83 8.48
N LYS A 292 13.52 14.43 7.54
CA LYS A 292 14.17 13.12 7.62
C LYS A 292 15.06 12.97 8.86
N ASN A 293 15.86 13.99 9.18
CA ASN A 293 16.72 13.97 10.36
C ASN A 293 15.91 14.09 11.67
N LYS A 294 14.78 14.81 11.62
CA LYS A 294 13.82 14.86 12.74
C LYS A 294 13.00 13.56 12.85
N LYS A 295 12.59 12.95 11.71
CA LYS A 295 11.85 11.67 11.71
C LYS A 295 12.69 10.52 12.26
N GLU A 296 13.97 10.46 11.97
CA GLU A 296 14.86 9.44 12.56
C GLU A 296 14.98 9.60 14.09
N SER A 297 15.02 10.85 14.61
CA SER A 297 15.03 11.11 16.05
C SER A 297 13.64 10.97 16.71
N VAL A 298 12.57 11.26 15.99
CA VAL A 298 11.18 11.15 16.43
C VAL A 298 10.67 9.70 16.31
N MET A 299 11.08 8.93 15.30
CA MET A 299 10.78 7.50 15.22
C MET A 299 11.37 6.71 16.39
N GLN A 300 12.49 7.14 16.95
CA GLN A 300 13.04 6.52 18.15
C GLN A 300 12.28 6.90 19.44
N ASN A 301 11.62 8.06 19.49
CA ASN A 301 11.00 8.59 20.71
C ASN A 301 9.47 8.70 20.69
N LYS A 302 8.79 8.67 19.55
CA LYS A 302 7.34 8.89 19.45
C LYS A 302 6.68 8.04 18.34
N MET A 303 6.65 6.72 18.51
CA MET A 303 5.95 5.85 17.55
C MET A 303 4.41 5.94 17.63
N TRP A 304 3.82 6.80 18.46
CA TRP A 304 2.43 6.69 18.89
C TRP A 304 1.51 7.86 18.54
N ASP A 305 2.05 9.04 18.12
CA ASP A 305 1.24 10.26 17.92
C ASP A 305 1.27 10.86 16.50
N ASN A 306 1.91 10.20 15.53
CA ASN A 306 2.43 10.91 14.34
C ASN A 306 1.43 11.20 13.22
N GLU A 307 0.29 10.49 13.08
CA GLU A 307 -0.61 10.75 11.94
C GLU A 307 -1.32 12.10 12.05
N LEU A 308 -1.64 12.55 13.27
CA LEU A 308 -2.24 13.88 13.48
C LEU A 308 -1.20 15.00 13.48
N GLU A 309 0.06 14.72 13.86
CA GLU A 309 1.16 15.68 13.75
C GLU A 309 1.62 15.85 12.30
N GLU A 310 1.63 14.79 11.48
CA GLU A 310 1.82 14.90 10.02
C GLU A 310 0.78 15.83 9.38
N LEU A 311 -0.47 15.84 9.88
CA LEU A 311 -1.50 16.77 9.44
C LEU A 311 -1.20 18.22 9.82
N LYS A 312 -0.50 18.48 10.92
CA LYS A 312 -0.07 19.82 11.32
C LYS A 312 1.14 20.30 10.52
N GLU A 313 2.08 19.41 10.22
CA GLU A 313 3.30 19.74 9.47
C GLU A 313 3.03 19.99 7.98
N ILE A 314 2.07 19.25 7.37
CA ILE A 314 1.60 19.51 5.99
C ILE A 314 0.94 20.89 5.87
N SER A 315 0.57 21.55 6.99
CA SER A 315 0.05 22.92 6.98
C SER A 315 1.13 24.00 6.78
N SER A 316 2.43 23.66 6.90
CA SER A 316 3.53 24.63 6.86
C SER A 316 4.11 24.92 5.46
N PHE A 317 3.29 24.86 4.42
CA PHE A 317 3.70 25.31 3.07
C PHE A 317 3.67 26.86 2.89
N ASP A 318 3.66 27.63 3.97
CA ASP A 318 3.63 29.10 3.94
C ASP A 318 4.83 29.71 3.21
N HIS A 319 5.97 29.00 3.20
CA HIS A 319 7.17 29.40 2.43
C HIS A 319 7.00 29.34 0.89
N LEU A 320 5.86 28.86 0.41
CA LEU A 320 5.54 28.77 -1.02
C LEU A 320 4.51 29.83 -1.46
N ASN A 321 4.06 30.69 -0.54
CA ASN A 321 3.01 31.69 -0.81
C ASN A 321 3.41 32.67 -1.92
N ASP A 322 4.67 33.00 -2.05
CA ASP A 322 5.21 33.93 -3.08
C ASP A 322 5.16 33.38 -4.51
N ILE A 323 5.06 32.06 -4.68
CA ILE A 323 5.00 31.39 -5.99
C ILE A 323 3.70 30.64 -6.23
N GLN A 324 2.73 30.68 -5.30
CA GLN A 324 1.56 29.82 -5.33
C GLN A 324 0.69 29.95 -6.59
N ASP A 325 0.62 31.14 -7.17
CA ASP A 325 -0.20 31.42 -8.35
C ASP A 325 0.55 31.17 -9.67
N GLN A 326 1.85 30.90 -9.60
CA GLN A 326 2.66 30.64 -10.79
C GLN A 326 2.38 29.24 -11.34
N ASN A 327 2.47 29.11 -12.68
CA ASN A 327 2.30 27.84 -13.38
C ASN A 327 3.48 26.93 -13.11
N LEU A 328 3.24 25.77 -12.49
CA LEU A 328 4.28 24.80 -12.13
C LEU A 328 4.52 23.76 -13.24
N LEU A 329 3.42 23.21 -13.74
CA LEU A 329 3.45 22.19 -14.76
C LEU A 329 2.18 22.20 -15.61
N SER A 330 2.23 21.57 -16.78
CA SER A 330 1.06 21.17 -17.54
C SER A 330 0.95 19.62 -17.59
N PHE A 331 -0.25 19.12 -17.51
CA PHE A 331 -0.55 17.70 -17.68
C PHE A 331 -1.79 17.55 -18.58
N ASP A 332 -1.64 16.77 -19.65
CA ASP A 332 -2.73 16.51 -20.62
C ASP A 332 -3.39 17.83 -21.07
N ASN A 333 -2.57 18.82 -21.47
CA ASN A 333 -2.93 20.19 -21.90
C ASN A 333 -3.62 21.06 -20.82
N LYS A 334 -3.64 20.63 -19.56
CA LYS A 334 -4.16 21.44 -18.42
C LYS A 334 -3.02 22.00 -17.60
N ILE A 335 -3.09 23.29 -17.34
CA ILE A 335 -2.09 23.98 -16.52
C ILE A 335 -2.43 23.84 -15.03
N PHE A 336 -1.39 23.58 -14.23
CA PHE A 336 -1.46 23.47 -12.79
C PHE A 336 -0.51 24.49 -12.15
N SER A 337 -1.09 25.40 -11.36
CA SER A 337 -0.30 26.30 -10.53
C SER A 337 0.30 25.55 -9.32
N VAL A 338 1.28 26.17 -8.66
CA VAL A 338 1.86 25.65 -7.42
C VAL A 338 0.76 25.39 -6.38
N ALA A 339 -0.16 26.32 -6.15
CA ALA A 339 -1.26 26.15 -5.20
C ALA A 339 -2.12 24.92 -5.53
N ARG A 340 -2.40 24.70 -6.81
CA ARG A 340 -3.19 23.55 -7.25
C ARG A 340 -2.47 22.22 -7.01
N VAL A 341 -1.16 22.17 -7.28
CA VAL A 341 -0.34 20.98 -7.01
C VAL A 341 -0.21 20.74 -5.50
N LEU A 342 0.01 21.78 -4.69
CA LEU A 342 0.04 21.65 -3.22
C LEU A 342 -1.27 21.10 -2.66
N LYS A 343 -2.42 21.51 -3.22
CA LYS A 343 -3.72 20.95 -2.82
C LYS A 343 -3.79 19.44 -3.10
N LEU A 344 -3.25 18.98 -4.25
CA LEU A 344 -3.19 17.57 -4.58
C LEU A 344 -2.26 16.81 -3.61
N ILE A 345 -1.08 17.35 -3.31
CA ILE A 345 -0.12 16.76 -2.38
C ILE A 345 -0.71 16.62 -0.96
N LYS A 346 -1.53 17.58 -0.51
CA LYS A 346 -2.24 17.51 0.79
C LYS A 346 -3.26 16.35 0.86
N THR A 347 -3.75 15.87 -0.26
CA THR A 347 -4.66 14.70 -0.32
C THR A 347 -3.89 13.41 -0.61
N HIS A 348 -2.87 13.49 -1.45
CA HIS A 348 -2.04 12.38 -1.92
C HIS A 348 -0.57 12.75 -1.69
N PRO A 349 0.00 12.42 -0.51
CA PRO A 349 1.40 12.70 -0.23
C PRO A 349 2.34 12.15 -1.30
N LEU A 350 3.38 12.90 -1.60
CA LEU A 350 4.38 12.47 -2.59
C LEU A 350 5.13 11.23 -2.09
N VAL A 351 5.26 10.24 -2.95
CA VAL A 351 6.07 9.04 -2.71
C VAL A 351 7.32 9.13 -3.59
N PHE A 352 8.47 9.20 -2.95
CA PHE A 352 9.76 9.22 -3.65
C PHE A 352 10.19 7.79 -3.95
N ARG A 353 10.66 7.52 -5.17
CA ARG A 353 11.10 6.20 -5.60
C ARG A 353 12.36 5.74 -4.86
N ASN A 354 13.27 6.68 -4.57
CA ASN A 354 14.47 6.40 -3.80
C ASN A 354 14.27 6.75 -2.32
N ARG A 355 14.65 5.83 -1.43
CA ARG A 355 14.63 6.07 0.02
C ARG A 355 15.67 7.10 0.48
N LYS A 356 16.82 7.15 -0.20
CA LYS A 356 17.90 8.08 0.09
C LYS A 356 17.89 9.18 -0.96
N VAL A 357 17.14 10.24 -0.70
CA VAL A 357 17.11 11.44 -1.54
C VAL A 357 18.09 12.46 -0.98
N SER A 358 19.06 12.89 -1.78
CA SER A 358 20.00 13.98 -1.45
C SER A 358 19.49 15.32 -1.99
N GLN A 359 20.09 16.42 -1.54
CA GLN A 359 19.79 17.76 -2.04
C GLN A 359 19.96 17.83 -3.57
N ASP A 360 21.04 17.25 -4.10
CA ASP A 360 21.36 17.30 -5.54
C ASP A 360 20.41 16.45 -6.39
N SER A 361 19.92 15.34 -5.86
CA SER A 361 18.98 14.45 -6.53
C SER A 361 17.52 14.87 -6.38
N PHE A 362 17.18 15.73 -5.40
CA PHE A 362 15.81 16.06 -5.01
C PHE A 362 14.95 16.53 -6.19
N GLY A 363 15.45 17.44 -7.02
CA GLY A 363 14.69 17.96 -8.14
C GLY A 363 14.27 16.88 -9.15
N ASN A 364 15.13 15.92 -9.43
CA ASN A 364 14.82 14.80 -10.32
C ASN A 364 13.83 13.82 -9.66
N GLU A 365 14.05 13.48 -8.39
CA GLU A 365 13.14 12.61 -7.64
C GLU A 365 11.76 13.24 -7.49
N LEU A 366 11.68 14.57 -7.30
CA LEU A 366 10.44 15.31 -7.26
C LEU A 366 9.67 15.23 -8.60
N LYS A 367 10.37 15.31 -9.77
CA LYS A 367 9.72 15.12 -11.07
C LYS A 367 9.07 13.75 -11.17
N TYR A 368 9.76 12.69 -10.73
CA TYR A 368 9.20 11.34 -10.74
C TYR A 368 8.03 11.21 -9.77
N ALA A 369 8.15 11.75 -8.55
CA ALA A 369 7.07 11.71 -7.58
C ALA A 369 5.82 12.46 -8.06
N LEU A 370 5.98 13.61 -8.74
CA LEU A 370 4.87 14.33 -9.37
C LEU A 370 4.29 13.54 -10.57
N ALA A 371 5.11 12.94 -11.41
CA ALA A 371 4.63 12.11 -12.51
C ALA A 371 3.82 10.91 -11.98
N ASP A 372 4.28 10.27 -10.90
CA ASP A 372 3.56 9.19 -10.23
C ASP A 372 2.25 9.69 -9.61
N LEU A 373 2.23 10.88 -9.00
CA LEU A 373 1.01 11.51 -8.50
C LEU A 373 -0.03 11.70 -9.63
N PHE A 374 0.36 12.26 -10.77
CA PHE A 374 -0.57 12.48 -11.88
C PHE A 374 -1.04 11.18 -12.54
N ARG A 375 -0.19 10.15 -12.61
CA ARG A 375 -0.58 8.79 -12.98
C ARG A 375 -1.67 8.27 -12.04
N ASP A 376 -1.45 8.39 -10.74
CA ASP A 376 -2.36 7.89 -9.72
C ASP A 376 -3.71 8.63 -9.73
N LEU A 377 -3.71 9.93 -10.03
CA LEU A 377 -4.93 10.72 -10.24
C LEU A 377 -5.74 10.21 -11.45
N GLU A 378 -5.09 9.83 -12.56
CA GLU A 378 -5.80 9.25 -13.72
C GLU A 378 -6.34 7.85 -13.42
N ILE A 379 -5.61 7.04 -12.64
CA ILE A 379 -6.11 5.75 -12.15
C ILE A 379 -7.34 5.96 -11.26
N THR A 380 -7.27 6.89 -10.32
CA THR A 380 -8.39 7.26 -9.43
C THR A 380 -9.61 7.73 -10.22
N LYS A 381 -9.40 8.61 -11.20
CA LYS A 381 -10.46 9.08 -12.09
C LYS A 381 -11.11 7.93 -12.87
N ARG A 382 -10.30 6.94 -13.31
CA ARG A 382 -10.81 5.74 -13.96
C ARG A 382 -11.59 4.87 -12.99
N ALA A 383 -11.14 4.73 -11.74
CA ALA A 383 -11.82 3.99 -10.70
C ALA A 383 -13.21 4.58 -10.36
N TYR A 384 -13.32 5.91 -10.26
CA TYR A 384 -14.62 6.59 -10.12
C TYR A 384 -15.55 6.33 -11.31
N LYS A 385 -15.04 6.37 -12.55
CA LYS A 385 -15.83 6.02 -13.74
C LYS A 385 -16.34 4.58 -13.75
N LEU A 386 -15.70 3.71 -12.97
CA LEU A 386 -16.09 2.31 -12.77
C LEU A 386 -16.92 2.10 -11.51
N ASN A 387 -17.33 3.19 -10.83
CA ASN A 387 -18.09 3.19 -9.59
C ASN A 387 -17.43 2.39 -8.46
N TYR A 388 -16.09 2.36 -8.41
CA TYR A 388 -15.38 1.63 -7.34
C TYR A 388 -15.54 2.27 -5.97
N ASP A 389 -15.84 3.57 -5.92
CA ASP A 389 -16.17 4.30 -4.70
C ASP A 389 -17.46 3.79 -4.00
N GLN A 390 -18.30 3.03 -4.72
CA GLN A 390 -19.54 2.43 -4.22
C GLN A 390 -19.35 0.97 -3.75
N TYR A 391 -18.16 0.39 -3.89
CA TYR A 391 -17.90 -0.96 -3.41
C TYR A 391 -17.86 -1.00 -1.88
N GLU A 392 -18.48 -2.02 -1.29
CA GLU A 392 -18.59 -2.18 0.18
C GLU A 392 -17.20 -2.17 0.85
N ASP A 393 -16.20 -2.82 0.25
CA ASP A 393 -14.82 -2.81 0.74
C ASP A 393 -14.25 -1.38 0.83
N ILE A 394 -14.53 -0.53 -0.16
CA ILE A 394 -14.03 0.85 -0.21
C ILE A 394 -14.77 1.73 0.80
N ILE A 395 -16.08 1.58 0.89
CA ILE A 395 -16.91 2.28 1.89
C ILE A 395 -16.47 1.89 3.31
N SER A 396 -16.20 0.61 3.54
CA SER A 396 -15.72 0.12 4.84
C SER A 396 -14.38 0.76 5.24
N ILE A 397 -13.44 0.87 4.31
CA ILE A 397 -12.15 1.55 4.56
C ILE A 397 -12.37 3.04 4.84
N GLU A 398 -13.21 3.71 4.06
CA GLU A 398 -13.54 5.12 4.31
C GLU A 398 -14.14 5.31 5.71
N ASN A 399 -15.09 4.48 6.12
CA ASN A 399 -15.73 4.53 7.43
C ASN A 399 -14.73 4.22 8.56
N LYS A 400 -13.83 3.26 8.37
CA LYS A 400 -12.77 2.95 9.33
C LYS A 400 -11.89 4.19 9.62
N TRP A 401 -11.46 4.91 8.58
CA TRP A 401 -10.67 6.14 8.74
C TRP A 401 -11.49 7.28 9.32
N LYS A 402 -12.77 7.41 8.97
CA LYS A 402 -13.68 8.38 9.60
C LYS A 402 -13.81 8.14 11.10
N ASP A 403 -14.07 6.90 11.50
CA ASP A 403 -14.23 6.53 12.91
C ASP A 403 -12.94 6.79 13.71
N TYR A 404 -11.78 6.38 13.16
CA TYR A 404 -10.49 6.66 13.79
C TYR A 404 -10.26 8.16 14.01
N ILE A 405 -10.44 8.99 12.98
CA ILE A 405 -10.21 10.43 13.09
C ILE A 405 -11.24 11.08 14.02
N SER A 406 -12.50 10.64 13.98
CA SER A 406 -13.54 11.09 14.90
C SER A 406 -13.16 10.81 16.36
N SER A 407 -12.67 9.59 16.62
CA SER A 407 -12.25 9.20 17.97
C SER A 407 -11.08 10.03 18.47
N GLU A 408 -10.08 10.31 17.62
CA GLU A 408 -8.94 11.15 17.99
C GLU A 408 -9.33 12.61 18.26
N VAL A 409 -10.31 13.16 17.52
CA VAL A 409 -10.85 14.50 17.78
C VAL A 409 -11.53 14.55 19.16
N VAL A 410 -12.37 13.57 19.49
CA VAL A 410 -13.06 13.51 20.79
C VAL A 410 -12.05 13.27 21.91
N LYS A 411 -11.12 12.33 21.75
CA LYS A 411 -10.02 12.07 22.69
C LYS A 411 -9.22 13.34 22.99
N SER A 412 -8.84 14.10 21.97
CA SER A 412 -8.11 15.36 22.13
C SER A 412 -8.90 16.42 22.93
N LYS A 413 -10.22 16.44 22.78
CA LYS A 413 -11.09 17.33 23.56
C LYS A 413 -11.20 16.88 25.03
N LEU A 414 -11.34 15.57 25.27
CA LEU A 414 -11.35 15.01 26.61
C LEU A 414 -10.02 15.31 27.34
N ALA A 415 -8.89 15.10 26.66
CA ALA A 415 -7.56 15.39 27.21
C ALA A 415 -7.37 16.86 27.64
N LYS A 416 -7.91 17.81 26.87
CA LYS A 416 -7.82 19.24 27.20
C LYS A 416 -8.60 19.64 28.45
N ASN A 417 -9.66 18.91 28.77
CA ASN A 417 -10.51 19.19 29.95
C ASN A 417 -9.88 18.66 31.27
N HIS A 418 -8.79 17.90 31.20
CA HIS A 418 -8.20 17.19 32.35
C HIS A 418 -6.69 17.49 32.53
N ILE A 419 -6.28 18.75 32.44
CA ILE A 419 -4.87 19.19 32.44
C ILE A 419 -4.08 18.77 33.71
N ASN A 420 -4.76 18.54 34.84
CA ASN A 420 -4.09 18.24 36.15
C ASN A 420 -4.26 16.78 36.62
N ASN A 421 -4.93 15.91 35.86
CA ASN A 421 -5.16 14.52 36.23
C ASN A 421 -4.47 13.57 35.25
N ASP A 422 -4.32 12.30 35.65
CA ASP A 422 -3.92 11.26 34.69
C ASP A 422 -4.91 11.19 33.53
N VAL A 423 -4.54 11.80 32.41
CA VAL A 423 -5.37 11.94 31.20
C VAL A 423 -5.86 10.57 30.72
N PHE A 424 -5.00 9.55 30.76
CA PHE A 424 -5.36 8.21 30.32
C PHE A 424 -6.45 7.60 31.20
N LYS A 425 -6.36 7.72 32.53
CA LYS A 425 -7.40 7.24 33.44
C LYS A 425 -8.74 7.95 33.22
N SER A 426 -8.71 9.24 32.94
CA SER A 426 -9.91 10.01 32.64
C SER A 426 -10.58 9.54 31.34
N ILE A 427 -9.77 9.22 30.32
CA ILE A 427 -10.27 8.63 29.06
C ILE A 427 -10.88 7.26 29.36
N CYS A 428 -10.19 6.36 30.08
CA CYS A 428 -10.72 5.05 30.47
C CYS A 428 -12.07 5.16 31.16
N SER A 429 -12.20 6.01 32.18
CA SER A 429 -13.48 6.21 32.91
C SER A 429 -14.61 6.71 31.99
N THR A 430 -14.27 7.59 31.02
CA THR A 430 -15.25 8.03 30.02
C THR A 430 -15.67 6.86 29.13
N ILE A 431 -14.73 6.03 28.69
CA ILE A 431 -15.01 4.85 27.86
C ILE A 431 -15.90 3.87 28.61
N ASP A 432 -15.61 3.56 29.88
CA ASP A 432 -16.43 2.66 30.69
C ASP A 432 -17.88 3.17 30.77
N SER A 433 -18.07 4.46 30.98
CA SER A 433 -19.40 5.08 30.99
C SER A 433 -20.11 4.95 29.63
N LEU A 434 -19.39 5.13 28.53
CA LEU A 434 -19.95 5.00 27.16
C LEU A 434 -20.28 3.53 26.86
N GLN A 435 -19.44 2.58 27.26
CA GLN A 435 -19.71 1.15 27.08
C GLN A 435 -21.00 0.72 27.76
N GLN A 436 -21.22 1.18 29.00
CA GLN A 436 -22.47 0.92 29.70
C GLN A 436 -23.67 1.61 29.04
N HIS A 437 -23.52 2.88 28.67
CA HIS A 437 -24.58 3.64 28.00
C HIS A 437 -25.03 3.02 26.68
N TYR A 438 -24.07 2.57 25.88
CA TYR A 438 -24.31 1.98 24.57
C TYR A 438 -24.41 0.43 24.56
N SER A 439 -24.40 -0.21 25.72
CA SER A 439 -24.40 -1.69 25.85
C SER A 439 -25.52 -2.38 25.06
N SER A 440 -26.69 -1.73 24.94
CA SER A 440 -27.82 -2.29 24.20
C SER A 440 -27.60 -2.46 22.69
N ILE A 441 -26.71 -1.66 22.11
CA ILE A 441 -26.41 -1.69 20.66
C ILE A 441 -25.07 -2.38 20.35
N ILE A 442 -24.29 -2.78 21.37
CA ILE A 442 -23.05 -3.51 21.18
C ILE A 442 -23.35 -5.01 21.12
N LYS A 443 -22.92 -5.66 20.03
CA LYS A 443 -23.07 -7.11 19.84
C LYS A 443 -21.70 -7.68 19.47
N ILE A 444 -21.25 -8.69 20.22
CA ILE A 444 -19.92 -9.31 20.09
C ILE A 444 -20.11 -10.80 19.78
N ASP A 445 -19.52 -11.28 18.68
CA ASP A 445 -19.42 -12.71 18.37
C ASP A 445 -18.23 -13.31 19.13
N THR A 446 -18.52 -13.79 20.33
CA THR A 446 -17.49 -14.33 21.23
C THR A 446 -16.89 -15.63 20.70
N ASP A 447 -17.66 -16.45 20.00
CA ASP A 447 -17.16 -17.72 19.44
C ASP A 447 -16.16 -17.51 18.32
N LYS A 448 -16.41 -16.51 17.46
CA LYS A 448 -15.42 -16.09 16.46
C LYS A 448 -14.21 -15.45 17.12
N PHE A 449 -14.41 -14.60 18.12
CA PHE A 449 -13.32 -13.94 18.82
C PHE A 449 -12.33 -14.94 19.43
N GLU A 450 -12.82 -15.98 20.08
CA GLU A 450 -11.98 -17.00 20.69
C GLU A 450 -11.13 -17.77 19.69
N LYS A 451 -11.68 -18.02 18.49
CA LYS A 451 -10.99 -18.71 17.40
C LYS A 451 -9.87 -17.87 16.74
N ILE A 452 -9.86 -16.55 16.94
CA ILE A 452 -8.84 -15.69 16.35
C ILE A 452 -7.48 -15.98 17.01
N LYS A 453 -6.51 -16.37 16.19
CA LYS A 453 -5.10 -16.50 16.57
C LYS A 453 -4.34 -15.33 15.99
N LEU A 454 -3.73 -14.51 16.85
CA LEU A 454 -2.81 -13.46 16.43
C LEU A 454 -1.40 -14.04 16.34
N THR A 455 -0.64 -13.58 15.36
CA THR A 455 0.79 -13.93 15.24
C THR A 455 1.60 -13.14 16.27
N SER A 456 2.77 -13.65 16.66
CA SER A 456 3.68 -12.95 17.60
C SER A 456 4.54 -11.89 16.91
N ILE A 457 4.35 -11.70 15.60
CA ILE A 457 5.14 -10.76 14.81
C ILE A 457 4.35 -9.45 14.78
N ASP A 458 4.91 -8.39 15.38
CA ASP A 458 4.51 -7.02 15.09
C ASP A 458 4.95 -6.74 13.64
N LEU A 459 4.06 -7.03 12.71
CA LEU A 459 4.31 -6.80 11.30
C LEU A 459 4.17 -5.31 11.00
N ASN A 460 5.16 -4.51 11.41
CA ASN A 460 5.46 -3.26 10.74
C ASN A 460 5.95 -3.59 9.31
N VAL A 461 5.07 -4.21 8.52
CA VAL A 461 5.39 -4.56 7.14
C VAL A 461 5.26 -3.29 6.32
N ILE A 462 6.35 -2.55 6.27
CA ILE A 462 6.56 -1.60 5.20
C ILE A 462 6.82 -2.44 3.95
N TYR A 463 5.76 -2.74 3.21
CA TYR A 463 5.86 -3.33 1.88
C TYR A 463 6.50 -2.30 0.94
N THR A 464 7.82 -2.34 0.85
CA THR A 464 8.61 -1.35 0.14
C THR A 464 8.45 -1.41 -1.38
N ASN A 465 7.90 -2.52 -1.89
CA ASN A 465 7.75 -2.79 -3.32
C ASN A 465 6.30 -2.89 -3.79
N GLN A 466 5.32 -2.68 -2.91
CA GLN A 466 3.92 -2.68 -3.32
C GLN A 466 3.54 -1.36 -3.99
N ALA A 467 2.90 -1.44 -5.15
CA ALA A 467 2.46 -0.28 -5.92
C ALA A 467 1.52 0.63 -5.10
N TYR A 468 0.69 0.04 -4.25
CA TYR A 468 -0.24 0.76 -3.36
C TYR A 468 -0.26 0.04 -2.01
N PRO A 469 0.60 0.41 -1.03
CA PRO A 469 0.62 -0.23 0.26
C PRO A 469 -0.71 0.00 0.99
N GLN A 470 -1.13 -1.01 1.75
CA GLN A 470 -2.30 -0.87 2.61
C GLN A 470 -1.89 -0.11 3.87
N PHE A 471 -2.61 0.96 4.19
CA PHE A 471 -2.46 1.69 5.44
C PHE A 471 -3.62 1.34 6.37
N GLU A 472 -3.27 1.00 7.61
CA GLU A 472 -4.22 0.86 8.70
C GLU A 472 -4.10 2.07 9.63
N PRO A 473 -5.20 2.57 10.22
CA PRO A 473 -5.12 3.60 11.26
C PRO A 473 -4.29 3.13 12.44
N SER A 474 -3.65 4.03 13.17
CA SER A 474 -2.90 3.71 14.39
C SER A 474 -3.79 3.00 15.41
N PHE A 475 -3.17 2.16 16.26
CA PHE A 475 -3.91 1.47 17.31
C PHE A 475 -4.53 2.49 18.29
N PRO A 476 -5.85 2.40 18.61
CA PRO A 476 -6.49 3.36 19.49
C PRO A 476 -6.08 3.11 20.96
N ILE A 477 -5.39 4.07 21.56
CA ILE A 477 -5.00 4.03 22.97
C ILE A 477 -6.11 4.70 23.80
N LEU A 478 -7.13 3.91 24.16
CA LEU A 478 -8.38 4.41 24.74
C LEU A 478 -8.76 3.72 26.06
N THR A 479 -8.35 2.46 26.26
CA THR A 479 -8.66 1.69 27.47
C THR A 479 -7.63 0.59 27.68
N ASP A 480 -7.40 0.21 28.92
CA ASP A 480 -6.64 -0.98 29.36
C ASP A 480 -7.55 -2.05 29.96
N ASP A 481 -8.87 -1.84 29.94
CA ASP A 481 -9.84 -2.80 30.43
C ASP A 481 -10.00 -3.98 29.46
N HIS A 482 -10.08 -5.18 30.03
CA HIS A 482 -10.26 -6.46 29.34
C HIS A 482 -11.66 -7.05 29.48
N LEU A 483 -12.58 -6.38 30.16
CA LEU A 483 -13.95 -6.85 30.31
C LEU A 483 -14.74 -6.61 29.04
N LEU A 484 -15.50 -7.62 28.60
CA LEU A 484 -16.38 -7.59 27.42
C LEU A 484 -17.83 -7.95 27.77
N ASP A 485 -18.18 -7.85 29.05
CA ASP A 485 -19.49 -8.26 29.60
C ASP A 485 -20.60 -7.22 29.42
N TYR A 486 -20.26 -6.00 29.03
CA TYR A 486 -21.19 -4.93 28.70
C TYR A 486 -21.92 -5.15 27.37
N GLY A 487 -21.37 -5.96 26.47
CA GLY A 487 -21.94 -6.24 25.14
C GLY A 487 -22.80 -7.51 25.12
N LYS A 488 -23.81 -7.53 24.24
CA LYS A 488 -24.60 -8.73 23.99
C LYS A 488 -23.77 -9.74 23.20
N LYS A 489 -23.83 -11.02 23.64
CA LYS A 489 -23.18 -12.13 22.91
C LYS A 489 -24.06 -12.57 21.75
N TYR A 490 -23.49 -12.66 20.56
CA TYR A 490 -24.19 -13.09 19.34
C TYR A 490 -23.32 -14.02 18.50
N ASN A 491 -23.98 -14.97 17.84
CA ASN A 491 -23.40 -15.68 16.71
C ASN A 491 -23.95 -15.03 15.44
N PHE A 492 -23.09 -14.40 14.67
CA PHE A 492 -23.46 -13.88 13.35
C PHE A 492 -23.30 -15.01 12.33
N ASN A 493 -24.35 -15.82 12.18
CA ASN A 493 -24.41 -16.88 11.16
C ASN A 493 -24.66 -16.30 9.78
#